data_c7b56e615f7abadad7c692acedc306cd
#
_entry.id   c7b56e615f7abadad7c692acedc306cd
#
_cell.length_a   1.000
_cell.length_b   1.000
_cell.length_c   1.000
_cell.angle_alpha   90.00
_cell.angle_beta   90.00
_cell.angle_gamma   90.00
#
_symmetry.space_group_name_H-M   'P 1'
#
loop_
_entity.id
_entity.type
_entity.pdbx_description
1 polymer ?
#
loop_
_entity_poly.entity_id
_entity_poly.type
_entity_poly.pdbx_seq_one_letter_code
_entity_poly.pdbx_strand_id
1 'polypeptide(L)'
;MRRLKLKTGMLLILSAVLFLTGCTSGEKKSQDTDTRTKTAQRQKAWKKAETSPWGKYPETVTYTLGQMKGTGNSNLPEGETYENNAYTRYLKKILNVQNKNIFMESEEGYDEALNILVKDRNLPDIFLVSDRGTLEELVENDLIEDLTDVYKSCASDRIREMYEGYGDELLESGTFDGKLLALPETAIDHGPQLLWLRRDWIEQLGLTEPKTLEDAFFVIQAFQENRMGAERDEEPVGLVCDPGLVGTVSTSYSMDAIFENFGAYPEQWIRNPEGEIVYGSLTEETKNALSCLHDLYSRGILDPDFALRAQNNIRDLVVEGKCGAFFGLWWTPNNPLMDEYRQNKDADWQPYYLTSGARRQVEVYSTFRDNKYVVVRKGYEHPEIVMKVLSVLFDYSRYEADDTEEMNAYFALNVDPTARPLMINVDYNEATYMVTRHIREALYGSRMREELSAIEASYFDACKKYLGTDSPSVEEWAAYKSRITAVGLLVDASYHPPERKYMGDGDSEIPQTLQ
;
A
#
# COMPACT_ATOMS: atom_id res chain seq x y z
N MET A 1 -18.96 -39.41 -57.24
CA MET A 1 -18.52 -40.76 -57.65
C MET A 1 -17.67 -41.32 -56.55
N ARG A 2 -17.93 -42.27 -56.06
CA ARG A 2 -18.22 -43.64 -55.82
C ARG A 2 -18.23 -43.98 -54.33
N ARG A 3 -19.35 -44.47 -53.93
CA ARG A 3 -19.53 -45.26 -52.71
C ARG A 3 -18.75 -46.57 -52.80
N LEU A 4 -18.30 -47.11 -51.65
CA LEU A 4 -18.49 -48.53 -51.40
C LEU A 4 -18.59 -48.85 -49.90
N LYS A 5 -19.58 -49.71 -49.69
CA LYS A 5 -20.00 -50.27 -48.38
C LYS A 5 -19.41 -51.67 -48.19
N LEU A 6 -19.58 -52.17 -46.93
CA LEU A 6 -19.80 -53.58 -46.53
C LEU A 6 -18.52 -54.33 -46.08
N LYS A 7 -18.55 -55.20 -45.09
CA LYS A 7 -19.56 -55.96 -44.30
C LYS A 7 -18.83 -56.62 -43.09
N THR A 8 -19.49 -56.67 -41.97
CA THR A 8 -19.82 -57.81 -41.08
C THR A 8 -18.97 -59.10 -41.14
N GLY A 9 -18.55 -59.56 -39.94
CA GLY A 9 -18.09 -60.94 -39.73
C GLY A 9 -18.00 -61.25 -38.22
N MET A 10 -19.07 -61.82 -37.70
CA MET A 10 -19.23 -62.37 -36.33
C MET A 10 -18.66 -63.79 -36.35
N LEU A 11 -17.79 -64.15 -35.39
CA LEU A 11 -17.54 -65.58 -35.07
C LEU A 11 -17.34 -65.73 -33.54
N LEU A 12 -18.33 -66.42 -32.97
CA LEU A 12 -18.29 -67.02 -31.64
C LEU A 12 -17.38 -68.25 -31.68
N ILE A 13 -16.43 -68.40 -30.73
CA ILE A 13 -15.92 -69.70 -30.34
C ILE A 13 -15.92 -69.77 -28.80
N LEU A 14 -16.75 -70.64 -28.31
CA LEU A 14 -16.91 -71.10 -26.93
C LEU A 14 -15.85 -72.20 -26.71
N SER A 15 -15.04 -72.11 -25.68
CA SER A 15 -14.30 -73.26 -25.13
C SER A 15 -14.08 -73.03 -23.63
N ALA A 16 -14.77 -73.85 -22.88
CA ALA A 16 -14.56 -74.05 -21.44
C ALA A 16 -13.36 -74.93 -21.19
N VAL A 17 -12.53 -74.62 -20.20
CA VAL A 17 -11.75 -75.61 -19.45
C VAL A 17 -11.35 -75.07 -18.07
N LEU A 18 -11.95 -75.63 -17.05
CA LEU A 18 -11.45 -76.14 -15.78
C LEU A 18 -10.59 -75.28 -14.81
N PHE A 19 -11.14 -75.21 -13.65
CA PHE A 19 -10.60 -74.92 -12.31
C PHE A 19 -9.17 -75.37 -12.07
N LEU A 20 -8.36 -74.46 -11.56
CA LEU A 20 -7.34 -74.76 -10.53
C LEU A 20 -7.39 -73.66 -9.48
N THR A 21 -7.79 -74.04 -8.31
CA THR A 21 -7.73 -73.29 -7.06
C THR A 21 -6.27 -73.00 -6.68
N GLY A 22 -5.91 -71.74 -6.62
CA GLY A 22 -4.65 -71.26 -6.02
C GLY A 22 -4.98 -70.05 -5.15
N CYS A 23 -5.02 -70.24 -3.83
CA CYS A 23 -5.08 -69.18 -2.84
C CYS A 23 -3.87 -68.26 -2.94
N THR A 24 -4.10 -67.00 -3.36
CA THR A 24 -3.23 -65.86 -3.01
C THR A 24 -4.10 -64.69 -2.59
N SER A 25 -4.66 -64.81 -1.39
CA SER A 25 -5.32 -63.72 -0.72
C SER A 25 -4.32 -63.02 0.23
N GLY A 26 -3.61 -62.02 -0.26
CA GLY A 26 -2.66 -61.28 0.61
C GLY A 26 -2.29 -59.90 0.08
N GLU A 27 -2.15 -59.69 -1.23
CA GLU A 27 -1.57 -58.43 -1.75
C GLU A 27 -2.56 -57.37 -2.19
N LYS A 28 -3.80 -57.69 -2.60
CA LYS A 28 -4.77 -56.69 -3.01
C LYS A 28 -5.41 -55.87 -1.90
N LYS A 29 -5.45 -56.40 -0.64
CA LYS A 29 -5.97 -55.67 0.50
C LYS A 29 -5.03 -54.59 1.03
N SER A 30 -3.69 -54.78 0.91
CA SER A 30 -2.72 -53.82 1.40
C SER A 30 -2.58 -52.61 0.47
N GLN A 31 -2.65 -52.78 -0.86
CA GLN A 31 -2.61 -51.67 -1.81
C GLN A 31 -3.86 -50.83 -1.77
N ASP A 32 -5.04 -51.43 -1.62
CA ASP A 32 -6.32 -50.68 -1.57
C ASP A 32 -6.44 -49.87 -0.26
N THR A 33 -5.92 -50.40 0.85
CA THR A 33 -5.89 -49.72 2.14
C THR A 33 -4.87 -48.58 2.14
N ASP A 34 -3.70 -48.76 1.52
CA ASP A 34 -2.66 -47.73 1.42
C ASP A 34 -3.13 -46.57 0.52
N THR A 35 -3.80 -46.86 -0.61
CA THR A 35 -4.37 -45.88 -1.51
C THR A 35 -5.49 -45.08 -0.85
N ARG A 36 -6.40 -45.72 -0.11
CA ARG A 36 -7.46 -45.04 0.64
C ARG A 36 -6.91 -44.17 1.75
N THR A 37 -5.89 -44.62 2.45
CA THR A 37 -5.20 -43.85 3.52
C THR A 37 -4.52 -42.60 2.93
N LYS A 38 -3.81 -42.73 1.81
CA LYS A 38 -3.18 -41.60 1.10
C LYS A 38 -4.21 -40.59 0.59
N THR A 39 -5.31 -41.07 0.04
CA THR A 39 -6.40 -40.21 -0.44
C THR A 39 -7.04 -39.44 0.73
N ALA A 40 -7.32 -40.11 1.84
CA ALA A 40 -7.88 -39.47 3.03
C ALA A 40 -6.92 -38.44 3.66
N GLN A 41 -5.61 -38.74 3.69
CA GLN A 41 -4.58 -37.81 4.15
C GLN A 41 -4.49 -36.58 3.23
N ARG A 42 -4.55 -36.77 1.91
CA ARG A 42 -4.55 -35.69 0.93
C ARG A 42 -5.78 -34.80 1.10
N GLN A 43 -6.96 -35.36 1.23
CA GLN A 43 -8.20 -34.59 1.48
C GLN A 43 -8.13 -33.81 2.79
N LYS A 44 -7.59 -34.41 3.85
CA LYS A 44 -7.37 -33.71 5.13
C LYS A 44 -6.41 -32.54 4.98
N ALA A 45 -5.33 -32.70 4.19
CA ALA A 45 -4.36 -31.65 3.93
C ALA A 45 -4.99 -30.49 3.15
N TRP A 46 -5.80 -30.78 2.12
CA TRP A 46 -6.56 -29.77 1.37
C TRP A 46 -7.50 -29.00 2.31
N LYS A 47 -8.34 -29.71 3.05
CA LYS A 47 -9.28 -29.07 3.99
C LYS A 47 -8.55 -28.20 5.02
N LYS A 48 -7.39 -28.62 5.52
CA LYS A 48 -6.58 -27.80 6.42
C LYS A 48 -6.04 -26.55 5.71
N ALA A 49 -5.63 -26.68 4.44
CA ALA A 49 -5.16 -25.55 3.65
C ALA A 49 -6.28 -24.52 3.43
N GLU A 50 -7.48 -24.96 3.10
CA GLU A 50 -8.65 -24.14 2.82
C GLU A 50 -9.26 -23.46 4.06
N THR A 51 -8.95 -23.92 5.26
CA THR A 51 -9.61 -23.47 6.50
C THR A 51 -8.64 -23.05 7.60
N SER A 52 -7.44 -22.59 7.22
CA SER A 52 -6.50 -22.02 8.19
C SER A 52 -5.61 -20.96 7.55
N PRO A 53 -5.20 -19.92 8.30
CA PRO A 53 -4.42 -18.81 7.79
C PRO A 53 -3.14 -19.23 7.06
N TRP A 54 -2.43 -20.19 7.60
CA TRP A 54 -1.11 -20.61 7.12
C TRP A 54 -1.07 -22.07 6.63
N GLY A 55 -2.24 -22.65 6.38
CA GLY A 55 -2.32 -24.02 5.85
C GLY A 55 -1.70 -24.12 4.47
N LYS A 56 -0.66 -24.94 4.33
CA LYS A 56 0.04 -25.16 3.05
C LYS A 56 -0.76 -26.09 2.15
N TYR A 57 -0.98 -25.69 0.90
CA TYR A 57 -1.60 -26.56 -0.11
C TYR A 57 -0.70 -27.74 -0.45
N PRO A 58 -1.27 -28.96 -0.61
CA PRO A 58 -0.50 -30.15 -0.98
C PRO A 58 0.13 -30.05 -2.37
N GLU A 59 -0.47 -29.25 -3.24
CA GLU A 59 -0.03 -28.96 -4.62
C GLU A 59 0.00 -27.46 -4.83
N THR A 60 0.78 -26.98 -5.79
CA THR A 60 0.84 -25.56 -6.10
C THR A 60 -0.50 -25.09 -6.66
N VAL A 61 -1.13 -24.13 -6.01
CA VAL A 61 -2.31 -23.45 -6.51
C VAL A 61 -1.87 -22.15 -7.19
N THR A 62 -2.23 -22.00 -8.46
CA THR A 62 -1.98 -20.77 -9.22
C THR A 62 -3.27 -19.98 -9.31
N TYR A 63 -3.19 -18.69 -9.01
CA TYR A 63 -4.31 -17.75 -9.16
C TYR A 63 -3.92 -16.62 -10.11
N THR A 64 -4.90 -16.15 -10.88
CA THR A 64 -4.71 -15.00 -11.76
C THR A 64 -4.92 -13.69 -10.99
N LEU A 65 -4.12 -12.68 -11.33
CA LEU A 65 -4.08 -11.40 -10.62
C LEU A 65 -4.05 -10.23 -11.61
N GLY A 66 -4.79 -9.17 -11.31
CA GLY A 66 -4.53 -7.83 -11.83
C GLY A 66 -3.49 -7.15 -10.95
N GLN A 67 -2.34 -6.81 -11.51
CA GLN A 67 -1.23 -6.22 -10.77
C GLN A 67 -1.17 -4.72 -10.98
N MET A 68 -1.31 -3.97 -9.90
CA MET A 68 -1.00 -2.54 -9.88
C MET A 68 0.51 -2.36 -9.64
N LYS A 69 1.15 -1.47 -10.39
CA LYS A 69 2.56 -1.08 -10.22
C LYS A 69 2.64 0.30 -9.60
N GLY A 70 3.64 0.53 -8.77
CA GLY A 70 3.95 1.86 -8.27
C GLY A 70 4.35 2.81 -9.40
N THR A 71 4.00 4.08 -9.26
CA THR A 71 4.33 5.13 -10.22
C THR A 71 5.79 5.54 -10.03
N GLY A 72 6.56 5.49 -11.10
CA GLY A 72 7.88 6.13 -11.21
C GLY A 72 9.06 5.42 -10.54
N ASN A 73 8.89 4.49 -9.63
CA ASN A 73 10.00 3.78 -9.02
C ASN A 73 9.55 2.49 -8.32
N SER A 74 9.68 1.35 -8.99
CA SER A 74 9.69 0.09 -8.27
C SER A 74 11.12 -0.19 -7.82
N ASN A 75 11.45 -0.04 -6.55
CA ASN A 75 12.75 -0.44 -6.00
C ASN A 75 12.95 -1.97 -6.01
N LEU A 76 12.47 -2.64 -7.08
CA LEU A 76 12.68 -4.07 -7.26
C LEU A 76 14.17 -4.33 -7.51
N PRO A 77 14.80 -5.24 -6.76
CA PRO A 77 16.18 -5.64 -7.02
C PRO A 77 16.36 -6.15 -8.46
N GLU A 78 17.58 -6.00 -9.00
CA GLU A 78 17.90 -6.44 -10.35
C GLU A 78 17.59 -7.93 -10.55
N GLY A 79 16.88 -8.25 -11.63
CA GLY A 79 16.46 -9.61 -11.98
C GLY A 79 15.18 -10.09 -11.32
N GLU A 80 14.57 -9.32 -10.44
CA GLU A 80 13.29 -9.62 -9.82
C GLU A 80 12.12 -9.14 -10.69
N THR A 81 10.96 -9.78 -10.52
CA THR A 81 9.72 -9.44 -11.23
C THR A 81 8.55 -9.45 -10.26
N TYR A 82 7.39 -8.92 -10.67
CA TYR A 82 6.16 -8.96 -9.86
C TYR A 82 5.61 -10.39 -9.63
N GLU A 83 6.04 -11.38 -10.44
CA GLU A 83 5.68 -12.78 -10.26
C GLU A 83 6.78 -13.61 -9.57
N ASN A 84 8.00 -13.08 -9.49
CA ASN A 84 9.13 -13.75 -8.83
C ASN A 84 9.98 -12.72 -8.08
N ASN A 85 9.68 -12.54 -6.82
CA ASN A 85 10.36 -11.67 -5.88
C ASN A 85 10.29 -12.27 -4.47
N ALA A 86 10.88 -11.63 -3.46
CA ALA A 86 10.89 -12.20 -2.12
C ALA A 86 9.49 -12.46 -1.57
N TYR A 87 8.52 -11.59 -1.82
CA TYR A 87 7.13 -11.79 -1.36
C TYR A 87 6.50 -13.04 -1.99
N THR A 88 6.59 -13.18 -3.30
CA THR A 88 5.98 -14.31 -4.02
C THR A 88 6.66 -15.63 -3.71
N ARG A 89 8.00 -15.64 -3.57
CA ARG A 89 8.75 -16.82 -3.12
C ARG A 89 8.39 -17.23 -1.71
N TYR A 90 8.23 -16.26 -0.81
CA TYR A 90 7.81 -16.53 0.56
C TYR A 90 6.40 -17.10 0.63
N LEU A 91 5.44 -16.53 -0.10
CA LEU A 91 4.08 -17.08 -0.23
C LEU A 91 4.09 -18.52 -0.77
N LYS A 92 4.92 -18.80 -1.77
CA LYS A 92 5.08 -20.16 -2.29
C LYS A 92 5.68 -21.12 -1.25
N LYS A 93 6.64 -20.65 -0.45
CA LYS A 93 7.25 -21.43 0.63
C LYS A 93 6.23 -21.79 1.71
N ILE A 94 5.45 -20.83 2.18
CA ILE A 94 4.50 -21.01 3.29
C ILE A 94 3.21 -21.68 2.81
N LEU A 95 2.56 -21.14 1.77
CA LEU A 95 1.23 -21.56 1.34
C LEU A 95 1.23 -22.54 0.16
N ASN A 96 2.30 -22.59 -0.62
CA ASN A 96 2.38 -23.25 -1.94
C ASN A 96 1.41 -22.65 -2.96
N VAL A 97 1.30 -21.31 -2.98
CA VAL A 97 0.54 -20.55 -3.97
C VAL A 97 1.46 -19.76 -4.89
N GLN A 98 0.97 -19.43 -6.09
CA GLN A 98 1.70 -18.62 -7.07
C GLN A 98 0.73 -17.74 -7.84
N ASN A 99 1.01 -16.43 -7.93
CA ASN A 99 0.27 -15.53 -8.79
C ASN A 99 0.72 -15.63 -10.25
N LYS A 100 -0.22 -15.36 -11.15
CA LYS A 100 0.01 -15.13 -12.57
C LYS A 100 -0.70 -13.84 -12.95
N ASN A 101 0.07 -12.82 -13.29
CA ASN A 101 -0.50 -11.52 -13.62
C ASN A 101 -1.07 -11.55 -15.05
N ILE A 102 -2.37 -11.28 -15.19
CA ILE A 102 -3.03 -11.25 -16.51
C ILE A 102 -3.03 -9.85 -17.13
N PHE A 103 -2.93 -8.82 -16.29
CA PHE A 103 -2.59 -7.46 -16.71
C PHE A 103 -1.74 -6.79 -15.61
N MET A 104 -1.01 -5.76 -16.00
CA MET A 104 -0.14 -5.03 -15.10
C MET A 104 -0.03 -3.58 -15.57
N GLU A 105 -0.60 -2.66 -14.79
CA GLU A 105 -0.67 -1.24 -15.10
C GLU A 105 -0.19 -0.37 -13.94
N SER A 106 0.17 0.87 -14.22
CA SER A 106 0.40 1.87 -13.18
C SER A 106 -0.92 2.19 -12.45
N GLU A 107 -0.83 2.81 -11.29
CA GLU A 107 -2.01 3.20 -10.52
C GLU A 107 -3.00 4.02 -11.37
N GLU A 108 -2.51 4.95 -12.19
CA GLU A 108 -3.31 5.77 -13.09
C GLU A 108 -4.05 4.98 -14.20
N GLY A 109 -3.44 3.89 -14.71
CA GLY A 109 -4.02 3.08 -15.79
C GLY A 109 -4.78 1.85 -15.31
N TYR A 110 -4.67 1.52 -14.01
CA TYR A 110 -5.21 0.28 -13.47
C TYR A 110 -6.73 0.21 -13.54
N ASP A 111 -7.41 1.26 -13.13
CA ASP A 111 -8.88 1.32 -13.09
C ASP A 111 -9.48 1.29 -14.50
N GLU A 112 -8.83 1.95 -15.49
CA GLU A 112 -9.26 1.88 -16.89
C GLU A 112 -9.14 0.44 -17.43
N ALA A 113 -8.02 -0.23 -17.15
CA ALA A 113 -7.80 -1.63 -17.56
C ALA A 113 -8.81 -2.57 -16.87
N LEU A 114 -9.06 -2.39 -15.57
CA LEU A 114 -10.04 -3.16 -14.82
C LEU A 114 -11.45 -2.97 -15.39
N ASN A 115 -11.87 -1.74 -15.66
CA ASN A 115 -13.19 -1.43 -16.22
C ASN A 115 -13.46 -2.11 -17.57
N ILE A 116 -12.42 -2.29 -18.39
CA ILE A 116 -12.54 -3.08 -19.65
C ILE A 116 -12.86 -4.54 -19.32
N LEU A 117 -12.13 -5.13 -18.34
CA LEU A 117 -12.31 -6.54 -17.96
C LEU A 117 -13.65 -6.79 -17.26
N VAL A 118 -14.16 -5.81 -16.49
CA VAL A 118 -15.50 -5.86 -15.88
C VAL A 118 -16.57 -5.94 -16.98
N LYS A 119 -16.51 -5.07 -17.98
CA LYS A 119 -17.45 -5.03 -19.11
C LYS A 119 -17.42 -6.33 -19.94
N ASP A 120 -16.21 -6.88 -20.14
CA ASP A 120 -16.01 -8.11 -20.88
C ASP A 120 -16.28 -9.38 -20.04
N ARG A 121 -16.55 -9.23 -18.75
CA ARG A 121 -16.68 -10.32 -17.76
C ARG A 121 -15.51 -11.31 -17.77
N ASN A 122 -14.31 -10.80 -18.02
CA ASN A 122 -13.06 -11.57 -18.07
C ASN A 122 -12.13 -11.18 -16.91
N LEU A 123 -12.66 -11.26 -15.69
CA LEU A 123 -11.98 -10.83 -14.48
C LEU A 123 -10.86 -11.78 -14.06
N PRO A 124 -9.74 -11.28 -13.48
CA PRO A 124 -8.78 -12.11 -12.77
C PRO A 124 -9.43 -12.80 -11.56
N ASP A 125 -8.81 -13.85 -11.04
CA ASP A 125 -9.32 -14.55 -9.86
C ASP A 125 -9.32 -13.65 -8.63
N ILE A 126 -8.26 -12.83 -8.47
CA ILE A 126 -8.13 -11.85 -7.38
C ILE A 126 -7.70 -10.50 -7.99
N PHE A 127 -8.28 -9.40 -7.53
CA PHE A 127 -7.94 -8.07 -8.02
C PHE A 127 -8.28 -6.97 -7.01
N LEU A 128 -7.72 -5.80 -7.25
CA LEU A 128 -7.99 -4.58 -6.47
C LEU A 128 -9.16 -3.81 -7.08
N VAL A 129 -9.84 -3.07 -6.23
CA VAL A 129 -10.83 -2.06 -6.60
C VAL A 129 -10.50 -0.81 -5.80
N SER A 130 -10.28 0.32 -6.48
CA SER A 130 -9.84 1.58 -5.87
C SER A 130 -10.98 2.57 -5.67
N ASP A 131 -12.17 2.32 -6.23
CA ASP A 131 -13.31 3.22 -6.06
C ASP A 131 -14.59 2.48 -5.68
N ARG A 132 -15.44 3.20 -4.95
CA ARG A 132 -16.70 2.66 -4.42
C ARG A 132 -17.70 2.33 -5.53
N GLY A 133 -17.75 3.12 -6.59
CA GLY A 133 -18.71 2.93 -7.69
C GLY A 133 -18.45 1.63 -8.44
N THR A 134 -17.19 1.34 -8.76
CA THR A 134 -16.78 0.06 -9.36
C THR A 134 -17.08 -1.12 -8.43
N LEU A 135 -16.85 -0.98 -7.11
CA LEU A 135 -17.20 -2.02 -6.15
C LEU A 135 -18.72 -2.32 -6.16
N GLU A 136 -19.55 -1.30 -6.16
CA GLU A 136 -21.01 -1.44 -6.20
C GLU A 136 -21.48 -2.07 -7.52
N GLU A 137 -20.90 -1.67 -8.66
CA GLU A 137 -21.18 -2.31 -9.96
C GLU A 137 -20.87 -3.82 -9.94
N LEU A 138 -19.74 -4.22 -9.33
CA LEU A 138 -19.35 -5.62 -9.19
C LEU A 138 -20.34 -6.40 -8.31
N VAL A 139 -20.81 -5.80 -7.22
CA VAL A 139 -21.81 -6.38 -6.30
C VAL A 139 -23.16 -6.52 -6.98
N GLU A 140 -23.69 -5.47 -7.60
CA GLU A 140 -24.97 -5.46 -8.29
C GLU A 140 -25.04 -6.50 -9.42
N ASN A 141 -23.93 -6.74 -10.08
CA ASN A 141 -23.82 -7.71 -11.18
C ASN A 141 -23.45 -9.14 -10.71
N ASP A 142 -23.35 -9.41 -9.40
CA ASP A 142 -22.94 -10.71 -8.80
C ASP A 142 -21.61 -11.23 -9.39
N LEU A 143 -20.62 -10.35 -9.52
CA LEU A 143 -19.32 -10.66 -10.13
C LEU A 143 -18.23 -11.06 -9.15
N ILE A 144 -18.45 -10.86 -7.85
CA ILE A 144 -17.49 -11.16 -6.78
C ILE A 144 -18.03 -12.14 -5.75
N GLU A 145 -17.12 -12.81 -5.07
CA GLU A 145 -17.40 -13.93 -4.15
C GLU A 145 -17.68 -13.45 -2.73
N ASP A 146 -18.49 -14.23 -1.99
CA ASP A 146 -18.73 -14.02 -0.56
C ASP A 146 -17.53 -14.52 0.26
N LEU A 147 -16.84 -13.61 0.93
CA LEU A 147 -15.64 -13.85 1.73
C LEU A 147 -15.94 -14.00 3.24
N THR A 148 -17.22 -14.01 3.65
CA THR A 148 -17.61 -14.06 5.07
C THR A 148 -17.01 -15.26 5.80
N ASP A 149 -17.12 -16.45 5.22
CA ASP A 149 -16.55 -17.66 5.83
C ASP A 149 -15.03 -17.76 5.63
N VAL A 150 -14.52 -17.16 4.56
CA VAL A 150 -13.07 -17.04 4.30
C VAL A 150 -12.42 -16.18 5.39
N TYR A 151 -12.98 -15.02 5.70
CA TYR A 151 -12.50 -14.16 6.79
C TYR A 151 -12.49 -14.90 8.13
N LYS A 152 -13.61 -15.55 8.49
CA LYS A 152 -13.72 -16.32 9.75
C LYS A 152 -12.71 -17.44 9.89
N SER A 153 -12.37 -18.13 8.80
CA SER A 153 -11.53 -19.34 8.84
C SER A 153 -10.06 -19.09 8.52
N CYS A 154 -9.74 -18.07 7.70
CA CYS A 154 -8.41 -17.83 7.17
C CYS A 154 -7.78 -16.49 7.58
N ALA A 155 -8.49 -15.56 8.21
CA ALA A 155 -7.86 -14.46 8.90
C ALA A 155 -7.12 -14.99 10.15
N SER A 156 -5.86 -14.60 10.35
CA SER A 156 -5.16 -14.87 11.60
C SER A 156 -5.74 -14.04 12.75
N ASP A 157 -5.43 -14.40 13.99
CA ASP A 157 -5.93 -13.67 15.16
C ASP A 157 -5.48 -12.21 15.12
N ARG A 158 -4.22 -11.96 14.76
CA ARG A 158 -3.65 -10.61 14.63
C ARG A 158 -4.30 -9.81 13.50
N ILE A 159 -4.58 -10.42 12.35
CA ILE A 159 -5.32 -9.74 11.27
C ILE A 159 -6.72 -9.31 11.74
N ARG A 160 -7.42 -10.17 12.49
CA ARG A 160 -8.71 -9.79 13.09
C ARG A 160 -8.56 -8.64 14.07
N GLU A 161 -7.56 -8.70 14.95
CA GLU A 161 -7.26 -7.63 15.90
C GLU A 161 -6.96 -6.29 15.20
N MET A 162 -6.19 -6.32 14.10
CA MET A 162 -5.94 -5.13 13.28
C MET A 162 -7.23 -4.52 12.76
N TYR A 163 -8.11 -5.33 12.14
CA TYR A 163 -9.40 -4.82 11.63
C TYR A 163 -10.32 -4.33 12.75
N GLU A 164 -10.42 -5.08 13.86
CA GLU A 164 -11.22 -4.70 15.04
C GLU A 164 -10.77 -3.37 15.66
N GLY A 165 -9.46 -3.04 15.56
CA GLY A 165 -8.90 -1.76 16.02
C GLY A 165 -9.46 -0.53 15.32
N TYR A 166 -10.08 -0.68 14.15
CA TYR A 166 -10.75 0.40 13.40
C TYR A 166 -12.26 0.48 13.66
N GLY A 167 -12.82 -0.40 14.52
CA GLY A 167 -14.25 -0.54 14.74
C GLY A 167 -14.94 -1.28 13.60
N ASP A 168 -16.27 -1.36 13.70
CA ASP A 168 -17.09 -2.16 12.77
C ASP A 168 -17.12 -1.54 11.36
N GLU A 169 -17.02 -0.22 11.25
CA GLU A 169 -17.19 0.55 10.01
C GLU A 169 -16.25 0.12 8.88
N LEU A 170 -15.00 -0.26 9.21
CA LEU A 170 -14.03 -0.64 8.20
C LEU A 170 -14.47 -1.90 7.43
N LEU A 171 -14.84 -2.97 8.13
CA LEU A 171 -15.36 -4.18 7.48
C LEU A 171 -16.76 -3.99 6.90
N GLU A 172 -17.57 -3.12 7.51
CA GLU A 172 -18.90 -2.76 6.97
C GLU A 172 -18.78 -2.09 5.61
N SER A 173 -17.69 -1.34 5.32
CA SER A 173 -17.46 -0.74 4.02
C SER A 173 -17.34 -1.77 2.88
N GLY A 174 -16.89 -2.99 3.18
CA GLY A 174 -16.81 -4.11 2.23
C GLY A 174 -17.97 -5.11 2.35
N THR A 175 -18.98 -4.80 3.20
CA THR A 175 -20.10 -5.69 3.51
C THR A 175 -21.38 -5.20 2.83
N PHE A 176 -22.05 -6.08 2.09
CA PHE A 176 -23.29 -5.81 1.38
C PHE A 176 -24.29 -6.91 1.73
N ASP A 177 -25.50 -6.52 2.14
CA ASP A 177 -26.55 -7.44 2.57
C ASP A 177 -26.10 -8.48 3.63
N GLY A 178 -25.21 -8.04 4.56
CA GLY A 178 -24.66 -8.88 5.62
C GLY A 178 -23.58 -9.88 5.17
N LYS A 179 -23.07 -9.75 3.95
CA LYS A 179 -21.98 -10.56 3.39
C LYS A 179 -20.75 -9.71 3.15
N LEU A 180 -19.62 -10.17 3.61
CA LEU A 180 -18.33 -9.54 3.32
C LEU A 180 -17.92 -9.91 1.88
N LEU A 181 -18.10 -8.97 0.95
CA LEU A 181 -17.80 -9.19 -0.47
C LEU A 181 -16.43 -8.62 -0.88
N ALA A 182 -15.88 -7.71 -0.08
CA ALA A 182 -14.59 -7.08 -0.33
C ALA A 182 -13.79 -6.92 0.97
N LEU A 183 -12.47 -7.08 0.90
CA LEU A 183 -11.56 -6.86 2.03
C LEU A 183 -10.96 -5.46 1.90
N PRO A 184 -11.31 -4.51 2.76
CA PRO A 184 -10.78 -3.16 2.69
C PRO A 184 -9.31 -3.09 3.13
N GLU A 185 -8.57 -2.16 2.59
CA GLU A 185 -7.30 -1.70 3.15
C GLU A 185 -7.54 -1.06 4.52
N THR A 186 -6.60 -1.24 5.47
CA THR A 186 -6.71 -0.54 6.75
C THR A 186 -6.21 0.90 6.61
N ALA A 187 -6.90 1.83 7.26
CA ALA A 187 -6.56 3.24 7.26
C ALA A 187 -5.42 3.54 8.25
N ILE A 188 -4.19 3.08 7.92
CA ILE A 188 -2.99 3.38 8.70
C ILE A 188 -2.79 4.90 8.69
N ASP A 189 -2.61 5.49 9.87
CA ASP A 189 -2.29 6.91 9.95
C ASP A 189 -0.87 7.18 9.45
N HIS A 190 -0.79 7.91 8.35
CA HIS A 190 0.46 8.35 7.74
C HIS A 190 0.92 9.72 8.26
N GLY A 191 0.13 10.36 9.11
CA GLY A 191 0.41 11.72 9.61
C GLY A 191 0.21 12.81 8.55
N PRO A 192 0.43 14.06 8.96
CA PRO A 192 0.35 15.19 8.06
C PRO A 192 1.50 15.19 7.07
N GLN A 193 1.31 15.88 5.96
CA GLN A 193 2.41 16.20 5.07
C GLN A 193 3.44 17.07 5.78
N LEU A 194 4.72 16.78 5.53
CA LEU A 194 5.85 17.56 5.99
C LEU A 194 6.38 18.40 4.84
N LEU A 195 6.84 19.60 5.12
CA LEU A 195 7.60 20.36 4.15
C LEU A 195 9.04 19.82 4.13
N TRP A 196 9.48 19.33 2.98
CA TRP A 196 10.85 18.92 2.75
C TRP A 196 11.63 20.07 2.12
N LEU A 197 12.73 20.47 2.79
CA LEU A 197 13.62 21.53 2.33
C LEU A 197 15.07 21.06 2.25
N ARG A 198 15.82 21.61 1.33
CA ARG A 198 17.27 21.50 1.22
C ARG A 198 17.94 22.29 2.34
N ARG A 199 18.31 21.63 3.44
CA ARG A 199 18.97 22.27 4.58
C ARG A 199 20.36 22.79 4.20
N ASP A 200 21.09 22.09 3.37
CA ASP A 200 22.38 22.56 2.85
C ASP A 200 22.24 23.91 2.12
N TRP A 201 21.14 24.18 1.42
CA TRP A 201 20.87 25.50 0.83
C TRP A 201 20.53 26.56 1.89
N ILE A 202 19.79 26.19 2.93
CA ILE A 202 19.52 27.07 4.08
C ILE A 202 20.84 27.50 4.72
N GLU A 203 21.72 26.55 4.99
CA GLU A 203 23.04 26.80 5.58
C GLU A 203 23.95 27.63 4.65
N GLN A 204 23.98 27.31 3.37
CA GLN A 204 24.75 28.05 2.36
C GLN A 204 24.36 29.54 2.28
N LEU A 205 23.07 29.83 2.41
CA LEU A 205 22.52 31.19 2.39
C LEU A 205 22.54 31.87 3.77
N GLY A 206 22.93 31.16 4.83
CA GLY A 206 22.94 31.68 6.19
C GLY A 206 21.55 31.99 6.74
N LEU A 207 20.53 31.25 6.28
CA LEU A 207 19.14 31.42 6.71
C LEU A 207 18.86 30.65 7.99
N THR A 208 17.79 31.02 8.68
CA THR A 208 17.26 30.29 9.83
C THR A 208 16.27 29.22 9.34
N GLU A 209 16.30 28.04 9.95
CA GLU A 209 15.32 27.00 9.69
C GLU A 209 13.89 27.47 10.00
N PRO A 210 12.89 27.16 9.14
CA PRO A 210 11.53 27.65 9.31
C PRO A 210 10.82 26.96 10.49
N LYS A 211 9.92 27.71 11.12
CA LYS A 211 9.03 27.22 12.19
C LYS A 211 7.56 27.41 11.84
N THR A 212 7.27 28.29 10.90
CA THR A 212 5.92 28.60 10.41
C THR A 212 5.90 28.51 8.90
N LEU A 213 4.68 28.49 8.31
CA LEU A 213 4.53 28.55 6.85
C LEU A 213 5.15 29.84 6.26
N GLU A 214 4.99 30.98 6.94
CA GLU A 214 5.56 32.25 6.51
C GLU A 214 7.09 32.21 6.48
N ASP A 215 7.73 31.61 7.51
CA ASP A 215 9.18 31.40 7.51
C ASP A 215 9.61 30.52 6.34
N ALA A 216 8.83 29.46 6.04
CA ALA A 216 9.11 28.56 4.95
C ALA A 216 9.01 29.25 3.57
N PHE A 217 7.99 30.05 3.37
CA PHE A 217 7.83 30.82 2.12
C PHE A 217 8.98 31.81 1.93
N PHE A 218 9.43 32.44 3.00
CA PHE A 218 10.62 33.30 2.95
C PHE A 218 11.88 32.51 2.54
N VAL A 219 12.10 31.31 3.10
CA VAL A 219 13.24 30.44 2.75
C VAL A 219 13.16 30.03 1.29
N ILE A 220 12.00 29.61 0.80
CA ILE A 220 11.79 29.19 -0.59
C ILE A 220 12.01 30.37 -1.57
N GLN A 221 11.51 31.55 -1.22
CA GLN A 221 11.78 32.76 -2.00
C GLN A 221 13.28 33.06 -2.08
N ALA A 222 13.99 32.92 -0.95
CA ALA A 222 15.45 33.12 -0.93
C ALA A 222 16.20 32.10 -1.81
N PHE A 223 15.72 30.86 -1.88
CA PHE A 223 16.29 29.87 -2.81
C PHE A 223 16.16 30.32 -4.27
N GLN A 224 15.00 30.85 -4.65
CA GLN A 224 14.77 31.35 -6.01
C GLN A 224 15.61 32.61 -6.32
N GLU A 225 15.60 33.60 -5.42
CA GLU A 225 16.37 34.85 -5.59
C GLU A 225 17.88 34.58 -5.73
N ASN A 226 18.40 33.55 -5.08
CA ASN A 226 19.79 33.10 -5.18
C ASN A 226 20.02 32.02 -6.24
N ARG A 227 18.98 31.70 -7.06
CA ARG A 227 19.03 30.73 -8.15
C ARG A 227 19.54 29.35 -7.75
N MET A 228 19.17 28.90 -6.54
CA MET A 228 19.57 27.60 -6.05
C MET A 228 18.98 26.51 -6.95
N GLY A 229 19.80 25.53 -7.36
CA GLY A 229 19.42 24.43 -8.25
C GLY A 229 19.25 24.78 -9.72
N ALA A 230 19.22 26.07 -10.11
CA ALA A 230 19.04 26.49 -11.49
C ALA A 230 20.39 26.58 -12.25
N GLU A 231 20.41 26.06 -13.47
CA GLU A 231 21.50 26.31 -14.40
C GLU A 231 21.47 27.77 -14.90
N ARG A 232 22.52 28.19 -15.62
CA ARG A 232 22.74 29.60 -15.98
C ARG A 232 21.57 30.22 -16.75
N ASP A 233 20.96 29.45 -17.61
CA ASP A 233 19.89 29.90 -18.53
C ASP A 233 18.51 29.35 -18.17
N GLU A 234 18.37 28.66 -17.01
CA GLU A 234 17.11 28.14 -16.51
C GLU A 234 16.52 29.08 -15.44
N GLU A 235 15.18 29.15 -15.34
CA GLU A 235 14.53 29.83 -14.22
C GLU A 235 14.58 28.93 -12.97
N PRO A 236 14.85 29.50 -11.79
CA PRO A 236 14.85 28.73 -10.54
C PRO A 236 13.43 28.27 -10.18
N VAL A 237 13.32 27.02 -9.76
CA VAL A 237 12.03 26.43 -9.38
C VAL A 237 11.84 26.62 -7.86
N GLY A 238 10.68 27.13 -7.48
CA GLY A 238 10.30 27.30 -6.07
C GLY A 238 9.66 26.05 -5.48
N LEU A 239 8.50 26.24 -4.87
CA LEU A 239 7.67 25.14 -4.33
C LEU A 239 7.00 24.41 -5.48
N VAL A 240 7.36 23.16 -5.71
CA VAL A 240 6.68 22.31 -6.71
C VAL A 240 5.38 21.75 -6.17
N CYS A 241 4.41 21.58 -7.06
CA CYS A 241 3.05 21.20 -6.70
C CYS A 241 2.40 20.35 -7.80
N ASP A 242 1.60 19.38 -7.37
CA ASP A 242 0.71 18.63 -8.26
C ASP A 242 -0.39 19.54 -8.83
N PRO A 243 -0.79 19.39 -10.11
CA PRO A 243 -1.83 20.19 -10.75
C PRO A 243 -3.17 20.20 -10.02
N GLY A 244 -3.50 19.12 -9.32
CA GLY A 244 -4.74 19.02 -8.55
C GLY A 244 -4.78 19.90 -7.30
N LEU A 245 -3.64 20.42 -6.83
CA LEU A 245 -3.44 21.17 -5.58
C LEU A 245 -3.76 20.35 -4.32
N VAL A 246 -4.90 19.68 -4.31
CA VAL A 246 -5.38 18.82 -3.23
C VAL A 246 -5.12 17.37 -3.62
N GLY A 247 -4.65 16.61 -2.71
CA GLY A 247 -4.38 15.20 -2.92
C GLY A 247 -5.08 14.33 -1.91
N THR A 248 -5.11 13.04 -2.21
CA THR A 248 -5.38 12.05 -1.20
C THR A 248 -4.20 11.95 -0.26
N VAL A 249 -4.44 11.48 0.97
CA VAL A 249 -3.43 11.38 2.06
C VAL A 249 -2.14 10.65 1.65
N SER A 250 -2.14 9.93 0.54
CA SER A 250 -0.99 9.15 0.05
C SER A 250 -0.18 9.83 -1.06
N THR A 251 -0.54 11.06 -1.48
CA THR A 251 0.17 11.73 -2.58
C THR A 251 1.28 12.66 -2.10
N SER A 252 2.43 12.60 -2.76
CA SER A 252 3.46 13.64 -2.65
C SER A 252 3.09 14.84 -3.53
N TYR A 253 3.63 16.00 -3.20
CA TYR A 253 3.52 17.24 -3.95
C TYR A 253 2.16 17.94 -3.91
N SER A 254 1.18 17.49 -3.12
CA SER A 254 -0.06 18.25 -2.92
C SER A 254 0.12 19.40 -1.93
N MET A 255 -0.84 20.31 -1.89
CA MET A 255 -0.84 21.48 -1.01
C MET A 255 -1.71 21.27 0.24
N ASP A 256 -2.09 20.04 0.56
CA ASP A 256 -2.97 19.71 1.69
C ASP A 256 -2.47 20.33 3.00
N ALA A 257 -1.16 20.29 3.27
CA ALA A 257 -0.59 20.91 4.47
C ALA A 257 -0.86 22.42 4.55
N ILE A 258 -0.95 23.12 3.43
CA ILE A 258 -1.35 24.55 3.42
C ILE A 258 -2.83 24.66 3.76
N PHE A 259 -3.70 23.88 3.09
CA PHE A 259 -5.14 23.91 3.38
C PHE A 259 -5.42 23.58 4.85
N GLU A 260 -4.83 22.52 5.38
CA GLU A 260 -4.97 22.09 6.78
C GLU A 260 -4.53 23.18 7.77
N ASN A 261 -3.46 23.93 7.48
CA ASN A 261 -3.03 25.05 8.29
C ASN A 261 -4.07 26.19 8.36
N PHE A 262 -4.91 26.32 7.34
CA PHE A 262 -6.07 27.22 7.35
C PHE A 262 -7.31 26.59 8.00
N GLY A 263 -7.29 25.28 8.31
CA GLY A 263 -8.46 24.51 8.73
C GLY A 263 -9.42 24.24 7.59
N ALA A 264 -8.89 24.19 6.37
CA ALA A 264 -9.64 23.94 5.13
C ALA A 264 -9.47 22.47 4.72
N TYR A 265 -10.55 21.87 4.24
CA TYR A 265 -10.58 20.46 3.83
C TYR A 265 -11.38 20.35 2.51
N PRO A 266 -10.81 20.84 1.40
CA PRO A 266 -11.49 20.81 0.11
C PRO A 266 -11.78 19.38 -0.32
N GLU A 267 -12.82 19.22 -1.16
CA GLU A 267 -13.31 17.93 -1.68
C GLU A 267 -13.83 16.94 -0.63
N GLN A 268 -14.03 17.41 0.61
CA GLN A 268 -14.50 16.59 1.71
C GLN A 268 -15.80 17.15 2.30
N TRP A 269 -16.70 16.25 2.71
CA TRP A 269 -17.82 16.60 3.56
C TRP A 269 -17.34 16.60 5.01
N ILE A 270 -17.50 17.71 5.69
CA ILE A 270 -17.02 17.89 7.07
C ILE A 270 -18.14 18.41 7.96
N ARG A 271 -17.99 18.22 9.26
CA ARG A 271 -18.88 18.82 10.24
C ARG A 271 -18.26 20.13 10.75
N ASN A 272 -18.94 21.25 10.50
CA ASN A 272 -18.50 22.55 10.98
C ASN A 272 -18.61 22.68 12.51
N PRO A 273 -18.06 23.73 13.14
CA PRO A 273 -18.14 23.93 14.60
C PRO A 273 -19.57 24.02 15.13
N GLU A 274 -20.53 24.38 14.32
CA GLU A 274 -21.97 24.44 14.64
C GLU A 274 -22.64 23.06 14.58
N GLY A 275 -21.93 22.03 14.11
CA GLY A 275 -22.40 20.65 13.97
C GLY A 275 -23.13 20.37 12.65
N GLU A 276 -23.12 21.31 11.69
CA GLU A 276 -23.74 21.14 10.39
C GLU A 276 -22.78 20.46 9.41
N ILE A 277 -23.32 19.66 8.50
CA ILE A 277 -22.55 19.02 7.44
C ILE A 277 -22.38 20.05 6.30
N VAL A 278 -21.13 20.32 5.93
CA VAL A 278 -20.78 21.28 4.89
C VAL A 278 -19.75 20.66 3.94
N TYR A 279 -19.79 21.05 2.68
CA TYR A 279 -18.77 20.65 1.71
C TYR A 279 -17.55 21.56 1.87
N GLY A 280 -16.42 20.98 2.23
CA GLY A 280 -15.20 21.70 2.62
C GLY A 280 -14.67 22.64 1.53
N SER A 281 -14.86 22.32 0.25
CA SER A 281 -14.47 23.22 -0.86
C SER A 281 -15.21 24.56 -0.88
N LEU A 282 -16.34 24.67 -0.18
CA LEU A 282 -17.18 25.89 -0.17
C LEU A 282 -17.02 26.73 1.10
N THR A 283 -16.07 26.38 1.97
CA THR A 283 -15.84 27.10 3.23
C THR A 283 -14.98 28.37 3.04
N GLU A 284 -15.08 29.32 3.97
CA GLU A 284 -14.22 30.52 3.98
C GLU A 284 -12.74 30.14 4.25
N GLU A 285 -12.49 29.07 5.00
CA GLU A 285 -11.17 28.52 5.25
C GLU A 285 -10.50 28.09 3.95
N THR A 286 -11.22 27.39 3.08
CA THR A 286 -10.73 26.97 1.75
C THR A 286 -10.44 28.19 0.85
N LYS A 287 -11.30 29.19 0.87
CA LYS A 287 -11.08 30.45 0.13
C LYS A 287 -9.82 31.18 0.63
N ASN A 288 -9.58 31.19 1.94
CA ASN A 288 -8.39 31.81 2.53
C ASN A 288 -7.11 31.05 2.16
N ALA A 289 -7.14 29.71 2.17
CA ALA A 289 -6.03 28.87 1.70
C ALA A 289 -5.73 29.10 0.21
N LEU A 290 -6.76 29.13 -0.65
CA LEU A 290 -6.62 29.46 -2.07
C LEU A 290 -6.07 30.89 -2.30
N SER A 291 -6.45 31.85 -1.45
CA SER A 291 -5.89 33.20 -1.51
C SER A 291 -4.39 33.21 -1.18
N CYS A 292 -3.96 32.40 -0.21
CA CYS A 292 -2.54 32.22 0.09
C CYS A 292 -1.80 31.59 -1.11
N LEU A 293 -2.32 30.51 -1.69
CA LEU A 293 -1.74 29.87 -2.87
C LEU A 293 -1.64 30.82 -4.07
N HIS A 294 -2.68 31.65 -4.28
CA HIS A 294 -2.67 32.68 -5.31
C HIS A 294 -1.57 33.74 -5.08
N ASP A 295 -1.33 34.16 -3.83
CA ASP A 295 -0.23 35.07 -3.49
C ASP A 295 1.12 34.41 -3.80
N LEU A 296 1.32 33.16 -3.37
CA LEU A 296 2.55 32.39 -3.66
C LEU A 296 2.79 32.25 -5.17
N TYR A 297 1.75 31.96 -5.94
CA TYR A 297 1.82 31.88 -7.39
C TYR A 297 2.17 33.24 -8.02
N SER A 298 1.51 34.31 -7.58
CA SER A 298 1.74 35.66 -8.09
C SER A 298 3.16 36.17 -7.84
N ARG A 299 3.78 35.70 -6.76
CA ARG A 299 5.18 35.99 -6.38
C ARG A 299 6.18 35.01 -7.02
N GLY A 300 5.70 34.02 -7.75
CA GLY A 300 6.53 32.97 -8.35
C GLY A 300 7.12 31.97 -7.34
N ILE A 301 6.70 32.01 -6.06
CA ILE A 301 7.15 31.05 -5.03
C ILE A 301 6.57 29.67 -5.32
N LEU A 302 5.29 29.57 -5.64
CA LEU A 302 4.70 28.38 -6.22
C LEU A 302 5.15 28.27 -7.68
N ASP A 303 5.57 27.10 -8.11
CA ASP A 303 6.01 26.82 -9.48
C ASP A 303 4.98 27.35 -10.50
N PRO A 304 5.33 28.32 -11.36
CA PRO A 304 4.38 28.92 -12.31
C PRO A 304 3.87 27.90 -13.34
N ASP A 305 4.60 26.83 -13.57
CA ASP A 305 4.23 25.78 -14.53
C ASP A 305 3.49 24.60 -13.87
N PHE A 306 3.11 24.69 -12.58
CA PHE A 306 2.56 23.56 -11.82
C PHE A 306 1.39 22.89 -12.54
N ALA A 307 0.47 23.66 -13.14
CA ALA A 307 -0.71 23.13 -13.82
C ALA A 307 -0.38 22.31 -15.09
N LEU A 308 0.84 22.36 -15.57
CA LEU A 308 1.32 21.63 -16.76
C LEU A 308 2.23 20.44 -16.41
N ARG A 309 2.58 20.28 -15.15
CA ARG A 309 3.51 19.23 -14.73
C ARG A 309 2.79 17.93 -14.43
N ALA A 310 3.25 16.85 -15.03
CA ALA A 310 2.93 15.51 -14.56
C ALA A 310 3.79 15.16 -13.33
N GLN A 311 3.35 14.24 -12.49
CA GLN A 311 4.07 13.81 -11.28
C GLN A 311 5.53 13.39 -11.58
N ASN A 312 5.78 12.69 -12.68
CA ASN A 312 7.13 12.33 -13.10
C ASN A 312 8.02 13.55 -13.37
N ASN A 313 7.46 14.63 -13.95
CA ASN A 313 8.22 15.86 -14.17
C ASN A 313 8.60 16.54 -12.86
N ILE A 314 7.70 16.53 -11.86
CA ILE A 314 7.98 17.08 -10.53
C ILE A 314 9.07 16.25 -9.85
N ARG A 315 8.93 14.93 -9.90
CA ARG A 315 9.94 14.01 -9.38
C ARG A 315 11.33 14.26 -9.99
N ASP A 316 11.40 14.43 -11.29
CA ASP A 316 12.67 14.69 -12.00
C ASP A 316 13.31 16.01 -11.54
N LEU A 317 12.53 17.08 -11.31
CA LEU A 317 13.05 18.33 -10.74
C LEU A 317 13.67 18.13 -9.35
N VAL A 318 13.07 17.30 -8.52
CA VAL A 318 13.61 16.98 -7.19
C VAL A 318 14.87 16.14 -7.31
N VAL A 319 14.84 15.06 -8.09
CA VAL A 319 15.96 14.11 -8.24
C VAL A 319 17.17 14.71 -8.94
N GLU A 320 16.94 15.64 -9.87
CA GLU A 320 18.02 16.40 -10.54
C GLU A 320 18.56 17.56 -9.69
N GLY A 321 18.02 17.78 -8.48
CA GLY A 321 18.43 18.86 -7.58
C GLY A 321 18.06 20.27 -8.08
N LYS A 322 17.06 20.39 -8.95
CA LYS A 322 16.56 21.65 -9.51
C LYS A 322 15.54 22.33 -8.60
N CYS A 323 14.92 21.57 -7.70
CA CYS A 323 13.96 22.05 -6.71
C CYS A 323 14.48 21.81 -5.30
N GLY A 324 14.28 22.76 -4.40
CA GLY A 324 14.69 22.66 -2.99
C GLY A 324 13.55 22.61 -1.99
N ALA A 325 12.29 22.53 -2.46
CA ALA A 325 11.12 22.57 -1.59
C ALA A 325 9.92 21.80 -2.19
N PHE A 326 9.31 20.94 -1.40
CA PHE A 326 8.02 20.30 -1.72
C PHE A 326 7.37 19.71 -0.47
N PHE A 327 6.05 19.51 -0.52
CA PHE A 327 5.34 18.77 0.52
C PHE A 327 5.32 17.28 0.22
N GLY A 328 5.51 16.46 1.25
CA GLY A 328 5.49 15.01 1.14
C GLY A 328 5.37 14.33 2.49
N LEU A 329 4.98 13.07 2.50
CA LEU A 329 4.80 12.27 3.71
C LEU A 329 6.14 11.81 4.29
N TRP A 330 6.11 11.23 5.49
CA TRP A 330 7.29 10.73 6.20
C TRP A 330 8.15 9.74 5.39
N TRP A 331 7.55 9.03 4.43
CA TRP A 331 8.26 8.05 3.59
C TRP A 331 9.00 8.66 2.40
N THR A 332 8.92 9.97 2.20
CA THR A 332 9.61 10.71 1.13
C THR A 332 11.09 10.36 0.95
N PRO A 333 11.89 10.06 1.99
CA PRO A 333 13.26 9.58 1.80
C PRO A 333 13.37 8.29 0.99
N ASN A 334 12.34 7.44 0.98
CA ASN A 334 12.32 6.19 0.22
C ASN A 334 11.95 6.41 -1.26
N ASN A 335 11.17 7.45 -1.55
CA ASN A 335 10.77 7.89 -2.87
C ASN A 335 10.27 9.35 -2.79
N PRO A 336 10.89 10.33 -3.48
CA PRO A 336 11.95 10.19 -4.48
C PRO A 336 13.38 10.43 -3.97
N LEU A 337 13.57 10.86 -2.71
CA LEU A 337 14.84 11.43 -2.26
C LEU A 337 16.02 10.45 -2.26
N MET A 338 15.79 9.15 -2.16
CA MET A 338 16.88 8.18 -2.28
C MET A 338 17.55 8.20 -3.67
N ASP A 339 16.83 8.57 -4.72
CA ASP A 339 17.38 8.66 -6.06
C ASP A 339 18.26 9.90 -6.24
N GLU A 340 17.88 11.03 -5.64
CA GLU A 340 18.77 12.19 -5.56
C GLU A 340 20.00 11.87 -4.71
N TYR A 341 19.83 11.24 -3.54
CA TYR A 341 20.92 10.86 -2.67
C TYR A 341 21.92 9.89 -3.31
N ARG A 342 21.50 9.05 -4.27
CA ARG A 342 22.41 8.23 -5.09
C ARG A 342 23.30 9.08 -5.98
N GLN A 343 22.79 10.18 -6.51
CA GLN A 343 23.50 11.07 -7.42
C GLN A 343 24.32 12.12 -6.66
N ASN A 344 23.79 12.64 -5.58
CA ASN A 344 24.40 13.70 -4.78
C ASN A 344 24.29 13.39 -3.28
N LYS A 345 25.37 12.88 -2.70
CA LYS A 345 25.45 12.56 -1.27
C LYS A 345 25.42 13.79 -0.34
N ASP A 346 25.70 14.97 -0.90
CA ASP A 346 25.75 16.24 -0.16
C ASP A 346 24.37 16.91 -0.08
N ALA A 347 23.37 16.42 -0.81
CA ALA A 347 22.00 16.91 -0.73
C ALA A 347 21.39 16.54 0.65
N ASP A 348 21.26 17.54 1.50
CA ASP A 348 20.70 17.35 2.85
C ASP A 348 19.24 17.82 2.94
N TRP A 349 18.34 16.90 2.66
CA TRP A 349 16.91 17.12 2.83
C TRP A 349 16.50 16.92 4.28
N GLN A 350 15.71 17.88 4.80
CA GLN A 350 15.13 17.81 6.13
C GLN A 350 13.62 18.04 6.08
N PRO A 351 12.85 17.27 6.86
CA PRO A 351 11.42 17.47 7.01
C PRO A 351 11.13 18.55 8.07
N TYR A 352 10.11 19.37 7.83
CA TYR A 352 9.61 20.36 8.76
C TYR A 352 8.11 20.16 8.96
N TYR A 353 7.70 19.98 10.21
CA TYR A 353 6.30 19.98 10.61
C TYR A 353 5.91 21.43 10.96
N LEU A 354 5.25 22.09 10.04
CA LEU A 354 4.89 23.49 10.16
C LEU A 354 3.45 23.64 10.62
N THR A 355 3.27 24.43 11.68
CA THR A 355 1.94 24.78 12.18
C THR A 355 1.69 26.26 11.99
N SER A 356 0.44 26.66 11.78
CA SER A 356 0.07 28.07 11.89
C SER A 356 0.28 28.54 13.32
N GLY A 357 0.86 29.73 13.53
CA GLY A 357 1.31 30.22 14.83
C GLY A 357 0.27 30.25 15.96
N ALA A 358 -1.01 30.03 15.65
CA ALA A 358 -2.12 29.92 16.60
C ALA A 358 -2.50 28.48 16.95
N ARG A 359 -2.12 27.49 16.14
CA ARG A 359 -2.48 26.07 16.33
C ARG A 359 -1.21 25.28 16.67
N ARG A 360 -1.28 24.47 17.73
CA ARG A 360 -0.16 23.60 18.12
C ARG A 360 -0.07 22.32 17.28
N GLN A 361 -1.16 21.94 16.62
CA GLN A 361 -1.26 20.78 15.73
C GLN A 361 -2.12 21.15 14.53
N VAL A 362 -1.77 20.60 13.39
CA VAL A 362 -2.62 20.62 12.20
C VAL A 362 -3.61 19.46 12.36
N GLU A 363 -4.90 19.75 12.24
CA GLU A 363 -5.91 18.69 12.18
C GLU A 363 -5.90 18.10 10.78
N VAL A 364 -5.51 16.86 10.66
CA VAL A 364 -5.62 16.07 9.43
C VAL A 364 -6.91 15.27 9.54
N TYR A 365 -7.71 15.23 8.48
CA TYR A 365 -8.86 14.34 8.45
C TYR A 365 -8.43 12.96 7.98
N SER A 366 -8.80 11.92 8.74
CA SER A 366 -8.66 10.55 8.27
C SER A 366 -9.63 10.33 7.10
N THR A 367 -9.08 10.13 5.93
CA THR A 367 -9.89 9.85 4.74
C THR A 367 -10.13 8.36 4.64
N PHE A 368 -11.34 7.88 4.92
CA PHE A 368 -11.80 6.57 4.47
C PHE A 368 -12.14 6.56 2.96
N ARG A 369 -11.94 7.70 2.27
CA ARG A 369 -12.40 7.94 0.91
C ARG A 369 -11.81 6.99 -0.12
N ASP A 370 -10.56 6.61 0.07
CA ASP A 370 -9.80 5.87 -0.93
C ASP A 370 -9.37 4.50 -0.41
N ASN A 371 -10.26 3.81 0.32
CA ASN A 371 -10.01 2.43 0.69
C ASN A 371 -9.92 1.59 -0.59
N LYS A 372 -8.74 1.06 -0.84
CA LYS A 372 -8.59 -0.02 -1.81
C LYS A 372 -9.23 -1.28 -1.23
N TYR A 373 -9.90 -2.00 -2.07
CA TYR A 373 -10.53 -3.26 -1.71
C TYR A 373 -9.88 -4.40 -2.49
N VAL A 374 -9.67 -5.52 -1.84
CA VAL A 374 -9.35 -6.75 -2.54
C VAL A 374 -10.61 -7.60 -2.66
N VAL A 375 -10.89 -8.01 -3.86
CA VAL A 375 -12.05 -8.84 -4.19
C VAL A 375 -11.63 -10.11 -4.91
N VAL A 376 -12.51 -11.11 -4.87
CA VAL A 376 -12.33 -12.40 -5.54
C VAL A 376 -13.44 -12.58 -6.56
N ARG A 377 -13.07 -12.96 -7.78
CA ARG A 377 -14.02 -13.22 -8.86
C ARG A 377 -15.01 -14.32 -8.48
N LYS A 378 -16.28 -14.10 -8.77
CA LYS A 378 -17.34 -15.10 -8.55
C LYS A 378 -17.02 -16.44 -9.19
N GLY A 379 -17.18 -17.52 -8.41
CA GLY A 379 -16.95 -18.89 -8.84
C GLY A 379 -15.47 -19.29 -8.95
N TYR A 380 -14.54 -18.53 -8.37
CA TYR A 380 -13.17 -18.99 -8.21
C TYR A 380 -13.10 -20.13 -7.18
N GLU A 381 -12.35 -21.19 -7.47
CA GLU A 381 -12.34 -22.41 -6.65
C GLU A 381 -11.69 -22.24 -5.28
N HIS A 382 -10.74 -21.26 -5.15
CA HIS A 382 -9.94 -21.05 -3.93
C HIS A 382 -10.03 -19.61 -3.41
N PRO A 383 -11.23 -19.10 -3.05
CA PRO A 383 -11.38 -17.72 -2.58
C PRO A 383 -10.61 -17.42 -1.29
N GLU A 384 -10.30 -18.45 -0.51
CA GLU A 384 -9.55 -18.31 0.75
C GLU A 384 -8.09 -17.85 0.55
N ILE A 385 -7.54 -17.97 -0.67
CA ILE A 385 -6.16 -17.54 -0.96
C ILE A 385 -5.98 -16.05 -0.64
N VAL A 386 -6.96 -15.20 -0.92
CA VAL A 386 -6.88 -13.77 -0.64
C VAL A 386 -6.54 -13.50 0.82
N MET A 387 -7.31 -14.08 1.75
CA MET A 387 -7.12 -13.87 3.18
C MET A 387 -5.84 -14.50 3.71
N LYS A 388 -5.46 -15.66 3.16
CA LYS A 388 -4.21 -16.34 3.51
C LYS A 388 -2.98 -15.55 3.09
N VAL A 389 -3.02 -14.94 1.90
CA VAL A 389 -1.94 -14.05 1.43
C VAL A 389 -1.80 -12.85 2.37
N LEU A 390 -2.90 -12.21 2.76
CA LEU A 390 -2.88 -11.11 3.73
C LEU A 390 -2.34 -11.57 5.08
N SER A 391 -2.80 -12.71 5.60
CA SER A 391 -2.32 -13.25 6.88
C SER A 391 -0.83 -13.59 6.86
N VAL A 392 -0.30 -14.08 5.74
CA VAL A 392 1.15 -14.35 5.63
C VAL A 392 1.95 -13.06 5.51
N LEU A 393 1.52 -12.11 4.68
CA LEU A 393 2.28 -10.89 4.42
C LEU A 393 2.25 -9.89 5.58
N PHE A 394 1.12 -9.79 6.29
CA PHE A 394 0.92 -8.76 7.31
C PHE A 394 0.99 -9.26 8.76
N ASP A 395 0.91 -10.58 8.98
CA ASP A 395 1.11 -11.17 10.30
C ASP A 395 2.31 -12.14 10.31
N TYR A 396 2.20 -13.29 9.63
CA TYR A 396 3.19 -14.37 9.78
C TYR A 396 4.63 -13.93 9.50
N SER A 397 4.87 -13.23 8.39
CA SER A 397 6.23 -12.78 8.02
C SER A 397 6.78 -11.67 8.92
N ARG A 398 5.92 -10.94 9.62
CA ARG A 398 6.33 -9.80 10.44
C ARG A 398 6.53 -10.15 11.91
N TYR A 399 5.72 -11.10 12.43
CA TYR A 399 5.62 -11.34 13.87
C TYR A 399 5.86 -12.79 14.29
N GLU A 400 5.61 -13.79 13.43
CA GLU A 400 5.59 -15.19 13.82
C GLU A 400 6.76 -16.01 13.26
N ALA A 401 7.38 -15.57 12.16
CA ALA A 401 8.37 -16.36 11.43
C ALA A 401 9.80 -16.08 11.88
N ASP A 402 10.58 -17.12 12.08
CA ASP A 402 12.01 -17.04 12.39
C ASP A 402 12.89 -16.96 11.13
N ASP A 403 12.38 -17.33 9.95
CA ASP A 403 13.13 -17.49 8.71
C ASP A 403 12.74 -16.44 7.65
N THR A 404 12.84 -15.17 8.02
CA THR A 404 12.42 -14.01 7.21
C THR A 404 13.59 -13.23 6.60
N GLU A 405 14.79 -13.81 6.50
CA GLU A 405 16.00 -13.08 6.09
C GLU A 405 15.81 -12.37 4.74
N GLU A 406 15.24 -13.07 3.74
CA GLU A 406 14.94 -12.50 2.41
C GLU A 406 13.89 -11.38 2.49
N MET A 407 12.86 -11.56 3.32
CA MET A 407 11.82 -10.54 3.56
C MET A 407 12.36 -9.34 4.33
N ASN A 408 13.25 -9.58 5.31
CA ASN A 408 13.89 -8.53 6.09
C ASN A 408 14.74 -7.61 5.20
N ALA A 409 15.43 -8.16 4.20
CA ALA A 409 16.13 -7.37 3.21
C ALA A 409 15.16 -6.45 2.45
N TYR A 410 13.98 -6.94 2.06
CA TYR A 410 12.93 -6.15 1.41
C TYR A 410 12.38 -5.04 2.31
N PHE A 411 12.15 -5.33 3.59
CA PHE A 411 11.72 -4.32 4.54
C PHE A 411 12.76 -3.21 4.70
N ALA A 412 14.04 -3.57 4.87
CA ALA A 412 15.13 -2.60 5.03
C ALA A 412 15.36 -1.75 3.77
N LEU A 413 15.25 -2.35 2.59
CA LEU A 413 15.40 -1.65 1.30
C LEU A 413 14.18 -0.80 0.93
N ASN A 414 13.08 -0.89 1.68
CA ASN A 414 11.81 -0.29 1.30
C ASN A 414 11.44 -0.63 -0.16
N VAL A 415 11.54 -1.91 -0.51
CA VAL A 415 11.08 -2.37 -1.81
C VAL A 415 9.61 -1.98 -1.97
N ASP A 416 9.31 -1.45 -3.13
CA ASP A 416 7.99 -0.96 -3.47
C ASP A 416 6.88 -1.90 -2.96
N PRO A 417 5.92 -1.42 -2.18
CA PRO A 417 4.78 -2.21 -1.72
C PRO A 417 4.01 -2.87 -2.87
N THR A 418 4.05 -2.29 -4.08
CA THR A 418 3.42 -2.85 -5.27
C THR A 418 4.08 -4.15 -5.75
N ALA A 419 5.30 -4.48 -5.28
CA ALA A 419 5.92 -5.78 -5.51
C ALA A 419 5.15 -6.94 -4.84
N ARG A 420 4.31 -6.64 -3.84
CA ARG A 420 3.39 -7.62 -3.25
C ARG A 420 2.29 -7.99 -4.25
N PRO A 421 1.83 -9.25 -4.26
CA PRO A 421 0.72 -9.65 -5.12
C PRO A 421 -0.58 -8.87 -4.87
N LEU A 422 -0.80 -8.49 -3.61
CA LEU A 422 -1.95 -7.66 -3.22
C LEU A 422 -1.42 -6.31 -2.72
N MET A 423 -1.76 -5.25 -3.44
CA MET A 423 -1.29 -3.90 -3.15
C MET A 423 -2.27 -3.17 -2.22
N ILE A 424 -2.52 -3.76 -1.05
CA ILE A 424 -3.15 -3.11 0.08
C ILE A 424 -2.26 -3.21 1.31
N ASN A 425 -2.52 -2.39 2.31
CA ASN A 425 -1.90 -2.48 3.62
C ASN A 425 -2.92 -2.98 4.64
N VAL A 426 -2.45 -3.85 5.55
CA VAL A 426 -3.21 -4.27 6.72
C VAL A 426 -2.29 -4.14 7.92
N ASP A 427 -2.59 -3.17 8.79
CA ASP A 427 -1.82 -2.92 10.01
C ASP A 427 -2.66 -2.13 11.02
N TYR A 428 -2.14 -1.92 12.22
CA TYR A 428 -2.75 -1.05 13.23
C TYR A 428 -2.75 0.41 12.77
N ASN A 429 -3.72 1.19 13.21
CA ASN A 429 -3.82 2.62 12.86
C ASN A 429 -2.54 3.38 13.19
N GLU A 430 -1.97 3.17 14.39
CA GLU A 430 -0.73 3.82 14.84
C GLU A 430 0.55 3.06 14.47
N ALA A 431 0.52 2.09 13.56
CA ALA A 431 1.66 1.23 13.26
C ALA A 431 2.94 2.02 12.94
N THR A 432 2.83 3.10 12.17
CA THR A 432 3.97 3.96 11.79
C THR A 432 4.68 4.55 13.02
N TYR A 433 3.92 5.05 13.99
CA TYR A 433 4.45 5.67 15.20
C TYR A 433 4.96 4.64 16.20
N MET A 434 4.25 3.52 16.36
CA MET A 434 4.67 2.41 17.22
C MET A 434 6.02 1.85 16.80
N VAL A 435 6.19 1.53 15.51
CA VAL A 435 7.44 1.05 14.95
C VAL A 435 8.58 2.03 15.23
N THR A 436 8.36 3.33 15.02
CA THR A 436 9.39 4.34 15.27
C THR A 436 9.75 4.46 16.75
N ARG A 437 8.77 4.43 17.67
CA ARG A 437 9.03 4.42 19.13
C ARG A 437 9.88 3.21 19.51
N HIS A 438 9.52 2.01 19.08
CA HIS A 438 10.26 0.78 19.40
C HIS A 438 11.70 0.79 18.85
N ILE A 439 11.89 1.28 17.61
CA ILE A 439 13.23 1.43 17.03
C ILE A 439 14.05 2.43 17.82
N ARG A 440 13.50 3.59 18.20
CA ARG A 440 14.18 4.60 19.03
C ARG A 440 14.54 4.03 20.40
N GLU A 441 13.63 3.33 21.07
CA GLU A 441 13.89 2.66 22.34
C GLU A 441 15.06 1.68 22.22
N ALA A 442 15.12 0.91 21.15
CA ALA A 442 16.22 -0.03 20.91
C ALA A 442 17.54 0.69 20.57
N LEU A 443 17.53 1.77 19.79
CA LEU A 443 18.71 2.57 19.49
C LEU A 443 19.29 3.25 20.75
N TYR A 444 18.43 3.65 21.68
CA TYR A 444 18.83 4.26 22.95
C TYR A 444 19.05 3.25 24.09
N GLY A 445 18.85 1.96 23.83
CA GLY A 445 19.15 0.86 24.76
C GLY A 445 18.10 0.61 25.85
N SER A 446 16.88 1.14 25.69
CA SER A 446 15.75 0.86 26.59
C SER A 446 14.89 -0.34 26.16
N ARG A 447 15.12 -0.89 24.97
CA ARG A 447 14.53 -2.11 24.43
C ARG A 447 15.63 -2.98 23.84
N MET A 448 15.53 -4.31 23.97
CA MET A 448 16.47 -5.22 23.31
C MET A 448 16.04 -5.47 21.86
N ARG A 449 17.01 -5.71 20.98
CA ARG A 449 16.73 -6.03 19.56
C ARG A 449 15.84 -7.26 19.41
N GLU A 450 15.99 -8.24 20.26
CA GLU A 450 15.23 -9.50 20.29
C GLU A 450 13.76 -9.32 20.69
N GLU A 451 13.39 -8.16 21.21
CA GLU A 451 12.00 -7.79 21.52
C GLU A 451 11.30 -7.08 20.36
N LEU A 452 12.04 -6.80 19.28
CA LEU A 452 11.51 -6.20 18.06
C LEU A 452 10.91 -7.28 17.15
N SER A 453 9.81 -6.96 16.49
CA SER A 453 9.29 -7.78 15.39
C SER A 453 10.29 -7.83 14.22
N ALA A 454 10.12 -8.76 13.29
CA ALA A 454 11.04 -8.92 12.15
C ALA A 454 11.18 -7.63 11.33
N ILE A 455 10.08 -6.92 11.08
CA ILE A 455 10.09 -5.66 10.35
C ILE A 455 10.79 -4.54 11.15
N GLU A 456 10.52 -4.43 12.44
CA GLU A 456 11.17 -3.44 13.32
C GLU A 456 12.67 -3.70 13.45
N ALA A 457 13.07 -4.96 13.62
CA ALA A 457 14.48 -5.37 13.69
C ALA A 457 15.23 -5.01 12.39
N SER A 458 14.60 -5.18 11.24
CA SER A 458 15.16 -4.80 9.95
C SER A 458 15.45 -3.30 9.86
N TYR A 459 14.48 -2.45 10.23
CA TYR A 459 14.68 -1.00 10.28
C TYR A 459 15.69 -0.58 11.35
N PHE A 460 15.66 -1.20 12.53
CA PHE A 460 16.64 -0.95 13.58
C PHE A 460 18.06 -1.22 13.09
N ASP A 461 18.29 -2.36 12.45
CA ASP A 461 19.60 -2.74 11.94
C ASP A 461 20.10 -1.76 10.87
N ALA A 462 19.22 -1.30 9.96
CA ALA A 462 19.55 -0.29 8.96
C ALA A 462 19.87 1.07 9.61
N CYS A 463 19.05 1.54 10.55
CA CYS A 463 19.28 2.79 11.28
C CYS A 463 20.57 2.74 12.12
N LYS A 464 20.86 1.62 12.77
CA LYS A 464 22.09 1.43 13.56
C LYS A 464 23.33 1.45 12.68
N LYS A 465 23.28 0.85 11.49
CA LYS A 465 24.38 0.92 10.50
C LYS A 465 24.59 2.35 10.02
N TYR A 466 23.51 3.07 9.68
CA TYR A 466 23.57 4.49 9.32
C TYR A 466 24.35 5.31 10.37
N LEU A 467 24.02 5.14 11.65
CA LEU A 467 24.67 5.85 12.75
C LEU A 467 26.11 5.42 13.01
N GLY A 468 26.50 4.25 12.54
CA GLY A 468 27.83 3.67 12.77
C GLY A 468 28.85 3.88 11.65
N THR A 469 28.50 4.62 10.58
CA THR A 469 29.37 4.83 9.41
C THR A 469 29.32 6.25 8.87
N ASP A 470 30.46 6.73 8.34
CA ASP A 470 30.54 8.00 7.62
C ASP A 470 30.10 7.89 6.14
N SER A 471 29.82 6.68 5.66
CA SER A 471 29.42 6.39 4.27
C SER A 471 28.28 5.38 4.23
N PRO A 472 27.08 5.77 4.67
CA PRO A 472 25.93 4.87 4.67
C PRO A 472 25.50 4.50 3.25
N SER A 473 24.91 3.32 3.10
CA SER A 473 24.18 2.99 1.88
C SER A 473 22.96 3.89 1.71
N VAL A 474 22.41 3.91 0.50
CA VAL A 474 21.21 4.72 0.21
C VAL A 474 20.01 4.23 1.04
N GLU A 475 19.91 2.92 1.21
CA GLU A 475 18.84 2.26 1.96
C GLU A 475 18.95 2.55 3.47
N GLU A 476 20.16 2.51 4.03
CA GLU A 476 20.42 2.86 5.44
C GLU A 476 20.08 4.34 5.71
N TRP A 477 20.44 5.21 4.78
CA TRP A 477 20.09 6.63 4.81
C TRP A 477 18.56 6.81 4.75
N ALA A 478 17.88 6.19 3.79
CA ALA A 478 16.45 6.32 3.61
C ALA A 478 15.67 5.77 4.82
N ALA A 479 16.08 4.63 5.37
CA ALA A 479 15.48 4.05 6.56
C ALA A 479 15.60 4.99 7.78
N TYR A 480 16.79 5.59 7.99
CA TYR A 480 17.00 6.52 9.09
C TYR A 480 16.21 7.82 8.89
N LYS A 481 16.30 8.44 7.71
CA LYS A 481 15.62 9.71 7.42
C LYS A 481 14.10 9.57 7.48
N SER A 482 13.53 8.48 6.98
CA SER A 482 12.08 8.26 7.04
C SER A 482 11.60 7.96 8.46
N ARG A 483 12.20 7.00 9.14
CA ARG A 483 11.70 6.51 10.44
C ARG A 483 12.15 7.41 11.60
N ILE A 484 13.43 7.70 11.71
CA ILE A 484 13.96 8.39 12.88
C ILE A 484 13.82 9.90 12.72
N THR A 485 14.08 10.45 11.53
CA THR A 485 13.99 11.90 11.32
C THR A 485 12.55 12.33 11.10
N ALA A 486 11.84 11.82 10.09
CA ALA A 486 10.51 12.31 9.72
C ALA A 486 9.42 11.84 10.70
N VAL A 487 9.25 10.53 10.92
CA VAL A 487 8.26 10.05 11.92
C VAL A 487 8.67 10.45 13.33
N GLY A 488 9.97 10.45 13.62
CA GLY A 488 10.50 10.91 14.90
C GLY A 488 10.09 12.35 15.22
N LEU A 489 10.08 13.24 14.23
CA LEU A 489 9.60 14.62 14.37
C LEU A 489 8.12 14.66 14.79
N LEU A 490 7.26 13.82 14.21
CA LEU A 490 5.84 13.74 14.57
C LEU A 490 5.64 13.16 15.98
N VAL A 491 6.41 12.13 16.33
CA VAL A 491 6.40 11.56 17.70
C VAL A 491 6.82 12.61 18.72
N ASP A 492 7.88 13.40 18.44
CA ASP A 492 8.37 14.44 19.35
C ASP A 492 7.40 15.63 19.45
N ALA A 493 6.66 15.92 18.38
CA ALA A 493 5.58 16.92 18.37
C ALA A 493 4.32 16.43 19.12
N SER A 494 4.30 15.19 19.61
CA SER A 494 3.12 14.55 20.20
C SER A 494 1.92 14.58 19.26
N TYR A 495 2.18 14.34 17.98
CA TYR A 495 1.10 14.22 17.01
C TYR A 495 0.22 13.01 17.38
N HIS A 496 -1.07 13.23 17.35
CA HIS A 496 -2.09 12.20 17.52
C HIS A 496 -2.99 12.17 16.28
N PRO A 497 -3.34 10.98 15.79
CA PRO A 497 -4.33 10.85 14.73
C PRO A 497 -5.62 11.60 15.08
N PRO A 498 -6.27 12.24 14.11
CA PRO A 498 -7.50 12.97 14.38
C PRO A 498 -8.64 12.01 14.78
N GLU A 499 -9.46 12.42 15.75
CA GLU A 499 -10.69 11.71 16.11
C GLU A 499 -11.80 11.91 15.07
N ARG A 500 -11.68 12.91 14.19
CA ARG A 500 -12.70 13.28 13.22
C ARG A 500 -12.60 12.44 11.97
N LYS A 501 -13.70 11.85 11.59
CA LYS A 501 -13.84 11.04 10.37
C LYS A 501 -14.30 11.90 9.21
N TYR A 502 -13.75 11.62 8.04
CA TYR A 502 -14.27 12.07 6.78
C TYR A 502 -15.65 11.43 6.54
N MET A 503 -16.60 12.23 6.03
CA MET A 503 -17.90 11.74 5.61
C MET A 503 -17.87 11.56 4.09
N GLY A 504 -17.94 10.32 3.62
CA GLY A 504 -18.00 10.02 2.19
C GLY A 504 -19.31 10.46 1.55
N ASP A 505 -19.33 10.60 0.23
CA ASP A 505 -20.53 11.01 -0.53
C ASP A 505 -21.74 10.08 -0.32
N GLY A 506 -21.49 8.82 0.08
CA GLY A 506 -22.54 7.84 0.44
C GLY A 506 -22.86 7.77 1.93
N ASP A 507 -22.31 8.66 2.77
CA ASP A 507 -22.57 8.64 4.20
C ASP A 507 -24.04 9.00 4.48
N SER A 508 -24.69 8.17 5.31
CA SER A 508 -26.12 8.34 5.65
C SER A 508 -26.41 9.64 6.41
N GLU A 509 -25.40 10.28 6.98
CA GLU A 509 -25.53 11.58 7.66
C GLU A 509 -25.53 12.75 6.69
N ILE A 510 -25.06 12.59 5.44
CA ILE A 510 -25.13 13.64 4.42
C ILE A 510 -26.58 13.68 3.89
N PRO A 511 -27.27 14.82 4.02
CA PRO A 511 -28.64 14.93 3.50
C PRO A 511 -28.69 14.64 2.00
N GLN A 512 -29.62 13.79 1.56
CA GLN A 512 -29.79 13.44 0.13
C GLN A 512 -29.97 14.66 -0.79
N THR A 513 -30.38 15.80 -0.23
CA THR A 513 -30.50 17.06 -0.98
C THR A 513 -29.15 17.75 -1.22
N LEU A 514 -28.09 17.28 -0.59
CA LEU A 514 -26.72 17.80 -0.73
C LEU A 514 -25.80 16.84 -1.51
N GLN A 515 -26.23 15.58 -1.67
CA GLN A 515 -25.60 14.59 -2.55
C GLN A 515 -26.01 14.84 -3.99
#